data_b584cd554d56d6f42780d3268eedc543
#
_entry.id   b584cd554d56d6f42780d3268eedc543
#
_cell.length_a   1.000
_cell.length_b   1.000
_cell.length_c   1.000
_cell.angle_alpha   90.00
_cell.angle_beta   90.00
_cell.angle_gamma   90.00
#
_symmetry.space_group_name_H-M   'P 1'
#
loop_
_entity.id
_entity.type
_entity.pdbx_description
1 polymer ?
#
loop_
_entity_poly.entity_id
_entity_poly.type
_entity_poly.pdbx_seq_one_letter_code
_entity_poly.pdbx_strand_id
1 'polypeptide(L)'
;MRLLTFSTLYPNAAQPNHGLFVETRLRHLVATGQAESRVVAPVPWFPFPQERFGHYGRLAQVPGSEVRSGLEIAHPRYLALPKIGMNVSPMLMAQAVKPAIGRIIDSGYDFDAIDAHYFYPDGVAAVMLGQYFNKPVVVTARGSDINLLPQFALPRRMILWAAERARAVITVCNYLKDEMVRLGVSAERITPLRNGVDLERFVPMERNAVRAAFGFDGFTLLSVGQLVPHKGHDLAIKALTLLKDVSLVVVGQGPDQRRLEELALELGVANRVRMAGPVPQTELRTYYSAADLMVLASSREGWANVLLESMACGTPVVATSVCGTPEVVAAPEAGRLLADRTPESLAHAVRLLRAHSPDRAATRRYAERFDWGHTTQGQLDLFRHILMERS
;
A
#
# COMPACT_ATOMS: atom_id res chain seq x y z
N MET A 1 -22.11 4.45 13.18
CA MET A 1 -21.59 3.09 13.46
C MET A 1 -20.21 3.19 14.09
N ARG A 2 -19.91 2.29 15.02
CA ARG A 2 -18.60 2.22 15.69
C ARG A 2 -17.82 1.03 15.15
N LEU A 3 -16.60 1.28 14.67
CA LEU A 3 -15.75 0.24 14.10
C LEU A 3 -14.52 0.02 14.96
N LEU A 4 -13.97 -1.18 14.91
CA LEU A 4 -12.62 -1.49 15.37
C LEU A 4 -11.76 -1.76 14.15
N THR A 5 -10.88 -0.81 13.78
CA THR A 5 -9.92 -1.04 12.69
C THR A 5 -8.77 -1.90 13.20
N PHE A 6 -8.51 -3.00 12.51
CA PHE A 6 -7.50 -3.98 12.90
C PHE A 6 -6.48 -4.21 11.79
N SER A 7 -5.23 -3.86 12.02
CA SER A 7 -4.15 -4.11 11.05
C SER A 7 -2.75 -3.94 11.64
N THR A 8 -1.84 -4.83 11.29
CA THR A 8 -0.39 -4.62 11.49
C THR A 8 0.17 -3.58 10.52
N LEU A 9 -0.52 -3.34 9.38
CA LEU A 9 -0.18 -2.33 8.38
C LEU A 9 -0.82 -0.98 8.78
N TYR A 10 -0.33 -0.39 9.87
CA TYR A 10 -0.75 0.93 10.32
C TYR A 10 0.47 1.76 10.70
N PRO A 11 0.53 3.07 10.36
CA PRO A 11 1.65 3.91 10.72
C PRO A 11 1.73 4.11 12.23
N ASN A 12 2.95 4.27 12.73
CA ASN A 12 3.23 4.56 14.15
C ASN A 12 4.43 5.49 14.29
N ALA A 13 4.69 5.96 15.50
CA ALA A 13 5.76 6.92 15.78
C ALA A 13 7.15 6.44 15.30
N ALA A 14 7.45 5.13 15.38
CA ALA A 14 8.72 4.56 14.93
C ALA A 14 8.75 4.26 13.42
N GLN A 15 7.59 4.13 12.77
CA GLN A 15 7.43 3.81 11.35
C GLN A 15 6.31 4.64 10.70
N PRO A 16 6.50 5.96 10.54
CA PRO A 16 5.43 6.89 10.15
C PRO A 16 4.87 6.66 8.73
N ASN A 17 5.61 5.95 7.88
CA ASN A 17 5.20 5.63 6.51
C ASN A 17 4.64 4.20 6.34
N HIS A 18 4.56 3.41 7.44
CA HIS A 18 4.11 2.03 7.37
C HIS A 18 2.58 1.95 7.26
N GLY A 19 2.06 1.44 6.15
CA GLY A 19 0.62 1.24 5.99
C GLY A 19 -0.22 2.52 5.88
N LEU A 20 0.35 3.65 5.44
CA LEU A 20 -0.34 4.93 5.25
C LEU A 20 -1.67 4.81 4.48
N PHE A 21 -1.77 3.85 3.56
CA PHE A 21 -2.99 3.62 2.79
C PHE A 21 -4.17 3.10 3.65
N VAL A 22 -3.90 2.44 4.77
CA VAL A 22 -4.93 2.03 5.75
C VAL A 22 -5.40 3.25 6.54
N GLU A 23 -4.45 4.04 7.06
CA GLU A 23 -4.78 5.29 7.77
C GLU A 23 -5.56 6.26 6.87
N THR A 24 -5.11 6.48 5.64
CA THR A 24 -5.79 7.38 4.70
C THR A 24 -7.23 6.92 4.43
N ARG A 25 -7.44 5.64 4.14
CA ARG A 25 -8.77 5.07 3.94
C ARG A 25 -9.67 5.26 5.15
N LEU A 26 -9.16 4.99 6.35
CA LEU A 26 -9.90 5.15 7.60
C LEU A 26 -10.25 6.63 7.86
N ARG A 27 -9.31 7.55 7.62
CA ARG A 27 -9.56 8.98 7.77
C ARG A 27 -10.70 9.48 6.89
N HIS A 28 -10.75 9.07 5.63
CA HIS A 28 -11.87 9.40 4.73
C HIS A 28 -13.19 8.83 5.23
N LEU A 29 -13.18 7.61 5.76
CA LEU A 29 -14.38 6.98 6.31
C LEU A 29 -14.90 7.76 7.55
N VAL A 30 -14.03 8.07 8.49
CA VAL A 30 -14.38 8.80 9.72
C VAL A 30 -14.77 10.26 9.43
N ALA A 31 -14.11 10.91 8.48
CA ALA A 31 -14.43 12.28 8.07
C ALA A 31 -15.87 12.47 7.56
N THR A 32 -16.58 11.40 7.18
CA THR A 32 -17.99 11.47 6.82
C THR A 32 -18.92 11.75 8.02
N GLY A 33 -18.43 11.62 9.26
CA GLY A 33 -19.26 11.69 10.48
C GLY A 33 -20.22 10.52 10.67
N GLN A 34 -20.24 9.53 9.76
CA GLN A 34 -21.15 8.38 9.80
C GLN A 34 -20.53 7.14 10.45
N ALA A 35 -19.22 7.15 10.64
CA ALA A 35 -18.45 6.12 11.31
C ALA A 35 -17.47 6.72 12.30
N GLU A 36 -17.32 6.07 13.43
CA GLU A 36 -16.23 6.27 14.40
C GLU A 36 -15.34 5.03 14.39
N SER A 37 -14.06 5.17 14.69
CA SER A 37 -13.19 4.01 14.81
C SER A 37 -12.12 4.20 15.88
N ARG A 38 -11.83 3.12 16.61
CA ARG A 38 -10.57 2.92 17.33
C ARG A 38 -9.71 1.93 16.59
N VAL A 39 -8.40 2.13 16.68
CA VAL A 39 -7.44 1.33 15.93
C VAL A 39 -6.70 0.38 16.86
N VAL A 40 -6.62 -0.88 16.49
CA VAL A 40 -5.74 -1.87 17.10
C VAL A 40 -4.73 -2.31 16.05
N ALA A 41 -3.49 -1.86 16.23
CA ALA A 41 -2.37 -2.14 15.33
C ALA A 41 -1.31 -2.99 16.04
N PRO A 42 -1.44 -4.34 16.03
CA PRO A 42 -0.55 -5.23 16.75
C PRO A 42 0.89 -5.12 16.23
N VAL A 43 1.85 -5.15 17.15
CA VAL A 43 3.28 -5.06 16.84
C VAL A 43 4.00 -6.30 17.35
N PRO A 44 4.88 -6.92 16.53
CA PRO A 44 5.74 -8.01 17.00
C PRO A 44 6.52 -7.60 18.26
N TRP A 45 6.49 -8.43 19.29
CA TRP A 45 7.29 -8.19 20.46
C TRP A 45 8.76 -8.45 20.20
N PHE A 46 9.61 -7.52 20.61
CA PHE A 46 11.06 -7.66 20.58
C PHE A 46 11.66 -6.94 21.80
N PRO A 47 12.58 -7.58 22.55
CA PRO A 47 13.03 -7.04 23.84
C PRO A 47 14.07 -5.91 23.74
N PHE A 48 14.72 -5.72 22.60
CA PHE A 48 15.87 -4.84 22.46
C PHE A 48 15.63 -3.69 21.48
N PRO A 49 15.61 -2.41 21.94
CA PRO A 49 15.31 -1.26 21.07
C PRO A 49 16.53 -0.70 20.29
N GLN A 50 17.71 -1.31 20.43
CA GLN A 50 18.94 -0.78 19.85
C GLN A 50 18.96 -0.90 18.32
N GLU A 51 19.52 0.09 17.65
CA GLU A 51 19.61 0.17 16.18
C GLU A 51 20.35 -1.01 15.54
N ARG A 52 21.32 -1.62 16.26
CA ARG A 52 22.03 -2.83 15.80
C ARG A 52 21.11 -4.01 15.45
N PHE A 53 19.87 -4.02 15.95
CA PHE A 53 18.86 -5.02 15.63
C PHE A 53 17.96 -4.60 14.45
N GLY A 54 18.27 -3.51 13.75
CA GLY A 54 17.63 -3.07 12.52
C GLY A 54 16.13 -2.93 12.63
N HIS A 55 15.38 -3.63 11.80
CA HIS A 55 13.91 -3.59 11.79
C HIS A 55 13.28 -3.96 13.16
N TYR A 56 13.78 -5.01 13.81
CA TYR A 56 13.25 -5.45 15.11
C TYR A 56 13.50 -4.44 16.23
N GLY A 57 14.66 -3.77 16.23
CA GLY A 57 14.96 -2.68 17.17
C GLY A 57 13.97 -1.52 17.01
N ARG A 58 13.61 -1.15 15.77
CA ARG A 58 12.58 -0.13 15.52
C ARG A 58 11.19 -0.57 16.01
N LEU A 59 10.80 -1.83 15.80
CA LEU A 59 9.53 -2.35 16.33
C LEU A 59 9.46 -2.27 17.85
N ALA A 60 10.56 -2.50 18.56
CA ALA A 60 10.61 -2.38 20.02
C ALA A 60 10.36 -0.95 20.53
N GLN A 61 10.63 0.07 19.70
CA GLN A 61 10.43 1.49 20.03
C GLN A 61 8.99 1.97 19.83
N VAL A 62 8.12 1.20 19.17
CA VAL A 62 6.71 1.59 18.98
C VAL A 62 6.05 1.76 20.35
N PRO A 63 5.33 2.86 20.64
CA PRO A 63 4.63 3.03 21.92
C PRO A 63 3.51 2.01 22.10
N GLY A 64 3.04 1.79 23.33
CA GLY A 64 1.91 0.89 23.59
C GLY A 64 0.57 1.44 23.10
N SER A 65 0.47 2.77 23.03
CA SER A 65 -0.66 3.51 22.43
C SER A 65 -0.21 4.89 21.97
N GLU A 66 -0.92 5.46 21.03
CA GLU A 66 -0.72 6.83 20.56
C GLU A 66 -2.04 7.40 20.00
N VAL A 67 -2.07 8.71 19.79
CA VAL A 67 -3.13 9.39 19.05
C VAL A 67 -2.53 9.92 17.75
N ARG A 68 -3.16 9.58 16.62
CA ARG A 68 -2.68 9.98 15.31
C ARG A 68 -3.86 10.38 14.42
N SER A 69 -3.78 11.57 13.84
CA SER A 69 -4.89 12.11 13.02
C SER A 69 -6.25 12.12 13.75
N GLY A 70 -6.26 12.33 15.08
CA GLY A 70 -7.45 12.29 15.92
C GLY A 70 -7.98 10.90 16.26
N LEU A 71 -7.29 9.83 15.84
CA LEU A 71 -7.66 8.43 16.12
C LEU A 71 -6.84 7.87 17.28
N GLU A 72 -7.49 7.18 18.19
CA GLU A 72 -6.84 6.42 19.26
C GLU A 72 -6.34 5.08 18.70
N ILE A 73 -5.04 4.80 18.89
CA ILE A 73 -4.37 3.61 18.38
C ILE A 73 -3.75 2.84 19.55
N ALA A 74 -4.08 1.57 19.67
CA ALA A 74 -3.41 0.65 20.59
C ALA A 74 -2.45 -0.26 19.82
N HIS A 75 -1.24 -0.45 20.35
CA HIS A 75 -0.21 -1.32 19.80
C HIS A 75 0.07 -2.52 20.72
N PRO A 76 -0.86 -3.49 20.87
CA PRO A 76 -0.62 -4.68 21.66
C PRO A 76 0.54 -5.49 21.07
N ARG A 77 1.40 -5.99 21.96
CA ARG A 77 2.56 -6.78 21.58
C ARG A 77 2.19 -8.25 21.46
N TYR A 78 2.58 -8.89 20.35
CA TYR A 78 2.42 -10.32 20.17
C TYR A 78 3.75 -11.01 19.86
N LEU A 79 3.86 -12.29 20.22
CA LEU A 79 5.05 -13.08 19.98
C LEU A 79 5.14 -13.46 18.50
N ALA A 80 6.18 -12.98 17.83
CA ALA A 80 6.51 -13.36 16.47
C ALA A 80 7.72 -14.32 16.48
N LEU A 81 7.47 -15.58 16.12
CA LEU A 81 8.51 -16.62 16.12
C LEU A 81 9.24 -16.64 14.76
N PRO A 82 10.55 -16.42 14.71
CA PRO A 82 11.29 -16.53 13.46
C PRO A 82 11.14 -17.92 12.83
N LYS A 83 11.11 -18.01 11.49
CA LYS A 83 11.06 -19.23 10.67
C LYS A 83 9.78 -20.07 10.76
N ILE A 84 9.21 -20.28 11.95
CA ILE A 84 7.97 -21.08 12.15
C ILE A 84 6.74 -20.18 12.40
N GLY A 85 6.95 -18.89 12.68
CA GLY A 85 5.91 -17.93 13.06
C GLY A 85 4.80 -17.79 12.01
N MET A 86 5.13 -17.92 10.73
CA MET A 86 4.13 -17.83 9.67
C MET A 86 2.95 -18.82 9.87
N ASN A 87 3.16 -19.95 10.53
CA ASN A 87 2.10 -20.94 10.71
C ASN A 87 1.21 -20.69 11.95
N VAL A 88 1.70 -19.94 12.94
CA VAL A 88 1.01 -19.74 14.23
C VAL A 88 0.74 -18.26 14.55
N SER A 89 1.28 -17.35 13.75
CA SER A 89 1.14 -15.91 13.95
C SER A 89 -0.29 -15.44 14.18
N PRO A 90 -1.31 -15.87 13.40
CA PRO A 90 -2.68 -15.41 13.63
C PRO A 90 -3.20 -15.75 15.02
N MET A 91 -2.92 -16.98 15.50
CA MET A 91 -3.35 -17.44 16.83
C MET A 91 -2.66 -16.66 17.95
N LEU A 92 -1.33 -16.50 17.85
CA LEU A 92 -0.54 -15.75 18.83
C LEU A 92 -0.97 -14.28 18.86
N MET A 93 -1.22 -13.69 17.72
CA MET A 93 -1.74 -12.33 17.59
C MET A 93 -3.13 -12.20 18.22
N ALA A 94 -4.08 -13.08 17.87
CA ALA A 94 -5.43 -13.05 18.42
C ALA A 94 -5.41 -13.15 19.95
N GLN A 95 -4.61 -14.05 20.53
CA GLN A 95 -4.48 -14.20 21.98
C GLN A 95 -3.89 -12.95 22.64
N ALA A 96 -2.85 -12.37 22.07
CA ALA A 96 -2.18 -11.20 22.63
C ALA A 96 -3.05 -9.92 22.55
N VAL A 97 -3.95 -9.84 21.56
CA VAL A 97 -4.81 -8.68 21.33
C VAL A 97 -6.08 -8.69 22.17
N LYS A 98 -6.61 -9.86 22.54
CA LYS A 98 -7.86 -9.99 23.33
C LYS A 98 -7.95 -9.04 24.53
N PRO A 99 -6.94 -8.92 25.41
CA PRO A 99 -7.03 -8.01 26.55
C PRO A 99 -7.10 -6.53 26.14
N ALA A 100 -6.48 -6.15 25.03
CA ALA A 100 -6.54 -4.77 24.54
C ALA A 100 -7.95 -4.43 24.03
N ILE A 101 -8.58 -5.33 23.28
CA ILE A 101 -9.96 -5.17 22.83
C ILE A 101 -10.94 -5.17 24.02
N GLY A 102 -10.74 -6.05 25.02
CA GLY A 102 -11.53 -6.04 26.25
C GLY A 102 -11.52 -4.67 26.93
N ARG A 103 -10.33 -4.08 27.13
CA ARG A 103 -10.20 -2.72 27.71
C ARG A 103 -10.89 -1.64 26.87
N ILE A 104 -10.91 -1.77 25.54
CA ILE A 104 -11.63 -0.85 24.65
C ILE A 104 -13.13 -0.94 24.93
N ILE A 105 -13.68 -2.14 25.02
CA ILE A 105 -15.09 -2.37 25.36
C ILE A 105 -15.40 -1.86 26.78
N ASP A 106 -14.59 -2.20 27.77
CA ASP A 106 -14.75 -1.79 29.16
C ASP A 106 -14.70 -0.27 29.34
N SER A 107 -14.00 0.44 28.44
CA SER A 107 -13.98 1.92 28.39
C SER A 107 -15.27 2.55 27.82
N GLY A 108 -16.27 1.75 27.47
CA GLY A 108 -17.54 2.21 26.89
C GLY A 108 -17.57 2.28 25.36
N TYR A 109 -16.50 1.83 24.70
CA TYR A 109 -16.46 1.75 23.24
C TYR A 109 -16.82 0.33 22.79
N ASP A 110 -18.12 -0.01 22.87
CA ASP A 110 -18.63 -1.26 22.31
C ASP A 110 -18.86 -1.06 20.80
N PHE A 111 -17.95 -1.61 20.01
CA PHE A 111 -17.96 -1.46 18.54
C PHE A 111 -18.93 -2.44 17.87
N ASP A 112 -19.45 -2.04 16.69
CA ASP A 112 -20.45 -2.81 15.94
C ASP A 112 -19.79 -3.90 15.08
N ALA A 113 -18.61 -3.61 14.51
CA ALA A 113 -17.88 -4.51 13.59
C ALA A 113 -16.37 -4.32 13.66
N ILE A 114 -15.61 -5.33 13.21
CA ILE A 114 -14.17 -5.26 12.99
C ILE A 114 -13.90 -5.01 11.50
N ASP A 115 -13.16 -3.92 11.20
CA ASP A 115 -12.63 -3.61 9.87
C ASP A 115 -11.15 -4.03 9.80
N ALA A 116 -10.90 -5.24 9.31
CA ALA A 116 -9.57 -5.82 9.23
C ALA A 116 -8.90 -5.56 7.88
N HIS A 117 -7.62 -5.19 7.90
CA HIS A 117 -6.85 -4.98 6.68
C HIS A 117 -5.65 -5.91 6.62
N TYR A 118 -5.46 -6.53 5.46
CA TYR A 118 -4.47 -7.57 5.20
C TYR A 118 -4.93 -8.95 5.69
N PHE A 119 -5.13 -9.88 4.76
CA PHE A 119 -5.79 -11.15 5.06
C PHE A 119 -4.99 -12.05 6.01
N TYR A 120 -3.67 -12.07 5.86
CA TYR A 120 -2.81 -12.91 6.67
C TYR A 120 -1.56 -12.18 7.17
N PRO A 121 -1.29 -12.16 8.46
CA PRO A 121 -1.97 -12.87 9.57
C PRO A 121 -3.23 -12.14 10.10
N ASP A 122 -3.41 -10.87 9.79
CA ASP A 122 -4.33 -9.93 10.42
C ASP A 122 -5.81 -10.35 10.29
N GLY A 123 -6.29 -10.61 9.07
CA GLY A 123 -7.67 -11.00 8.81
C GLY A 123 -8.04 -12.33 9.48
N VAL A 124 -7.11 -13.30 9.49
CA VAL A 124 -7.32 -14.57 10.22
C VAL A 124 -7.45 -14.32 11.72
N ALA A 125 -6.57 -13.50 12.31
CA ALA A 125 -6.65 -13.14 13.73
C ALA A 125 -7.93 -12.34 14.03
N ALA A 126 -8.32 -11.41 13.15
CA ALA A 126 -9.53 -10.62 13.29
C ALA A 126 -10.80 -11.49 13.27
N VAL A 127 -10.87 -12.50 12.42
CA VAL A 127 -12.00 -13.44 12.40
C VAL A 127 -12.07 -14.25 13.69
N MET A 128 -10.94 -14.71 14.23
CA MET A 128 -10.89 -15.37 15.55
C MET A 128 -11.38 -14.45 16.67
N LEU A 129 -10.98 -13.18 16.64
CA LEU A 129 -11.42 -12.15 17.60
C LEU A 129 -12.91 -11.82 17.43
N GLY A 130 -13.39 -11.70 16.18
CA GLY A 130 -14.82 -11.49 15.90
C GLY A 130 -15.70 -12.61 16.45
N GLN A 131 -15.28 -13.88 16.29
CA GLN A 131 -15.96 -15.01 16.91
C GLN A 131 -15.95 -14.97 18.44
N TYR A 132 -14.82 -14.58 19.05
CA TYR A 132 -14.69 -14.49 20.51
C TYR A 132 -15.56 -13.39 21.12
N PHE A 133 -15.61 -12.20 20.48
CA PHE A 133 -16.38 -11.04 20.96
C PHE A 133 -17.79 -10.98 20.35
N ASN A 134 -18.19 -11.97 19.57
CA ASN A 134 -19.46 -12.00 18.85
C ASN A 134 -19.70 -10.74 18.00
N LYS A 135 -18.69 -10.32 17.21
CA LYS A 135 -18.75 -9.16 16.33
C LYS A 135 -18.50 -9.57 14.87
N PRO A 136 -19.26 -9.03 13.90
CA PRO A 136 -19.00 -9.30 12.48
C PRO A 136 -17.64 -8.71 12.06
N VAL A 137 -17.00 -9.38 11.09
CA VAL A 137 -15.70 -8.99 10.56
C VAL A 137 -15.78 -8.77 9.06
N VAL A 138 -15.26 -7.65 8.60
CA VAL A 138 -14.95 -7.39 7.20
C VAL A 138 -13.44 -7.47 7.03
N VAL A 139 -12.96 -8.20 6.03
CA VAL A 139 -11.52 -8.32 5.76
C VAL A 139 -11.21 -7.73 4.40
N THR A 140 -10.26 -6.78 4.37
CA THR A 140 -9.77 -6.16 3.13
C THR A 140 -8.46 -6.82 2.68
N ALA A 141 -8.48 -7.46 1.50
CA ALA A 141 -7.28 -7.94 0.80
C ALA A 141 -6.50 -6.77 0.17
N ARG A 142 -5.17 -6.78 0.33
CA ARG A 142 -4.31 -5.65 -0.03
C ARG A 142 -3.30 -5.94 -1.14
N GLY A 143 -2.97 -7.20 -1.41
CA GLY A 143 -2.02 -7.60 -2.46
C GLY A 143 -1.23 -8.84 -2.11
N SER A 144 -0.08 -8.75 -1.45
CA SER A 144 0.78 -9.90 -1.14
C SER A 144 0.13 -10.94 -0.24
N ASP A 145 -0.84 -10.56 0.53
CA ASP A 145 -1.68 -11.46 1.32
C ASP A 145 -2.48 -12.46 0.45
N ILE A 146 -2.79 -12.11 -0.79
CA ILE A 146 -3.49 -12.97 -1.76
C ILE A 146 -2.56 -13.42 -2.89
N ASN A 147 -1.63 -12.57 -3.36
CA ASN A 147 -0.75 -12.90 -4.47
C ASN A 147 0.43 -13.82 -4.08
N LEU A 148 0.83 -13.83 -2.81
CA LEU A 148 2.02 -14.54 -2.35
C LEU A 148 1.71 -15.58 -1.28
N LEU A 149 0.99 -15.21 -0.23
CA LEU A 149 0.84 -16.06 0.95
C LEU A 149 0.04 -17.36 0.69
N PRO A 150 -0.94 -17.41 -0.23
CA PRO A 150 -1.63 -18.65 -0.57
C PRO A 150 -0.76 -19.72 -1.28
N GLN A 151 0.47 -19.39 -1.65
CA GLN A 151 1.44 -20.37 -2.13
C GLN A 151 1.87 -21.36 -1.03
N PHE A 152 1.74 -20.97 0.24
CA PHE A 152 2.01 -21.79 1.40
C PHE A 152 0.73 -22.48 1.88
N ALA A 153 0.77 -23.80 2.03
CA ALA A 153 -0.41 -24.63 2.27
C ALA A 153 -1.22 -24.21 3.52
N LEU A 154 -0.55 -23.97 4.65
CA LEU A 154 -1.25 -23.61 5.89
C LEU A 154 -1.79 -22.18 5.88
N PRO A 155 -1.05 -21.15 5.49
CA PRO A 155 -1.60 -19.80 5.26
C PRO A 155 -2.79 -19.82 4.29
N ARG A 156 -2.71 -20.54 3.17
CA ARG A 156 -3.83 -20.69 2.24
C ARG A 156 -5.09 -21.23 2.92
N ARG A 157 -4.97 -22.31 3.70
CA ARG A 157 -6.12 -22.90 4.43
C ARG A 157 -6.71 -21.90 5.43
N MET A 158 -5.86 -21.14 6.14
CA MET A 158 -6.30 -20.15 7.11
C MET A 158 -6.98 -18.94 6.40
N ILE A 159 -6.46 -18.48 5.26
CA ILE A 159 -7.07 -17.42 4.45
C ILE A 159 -8.47 -17.84 4.01
N LEU A 160 -8.62 -19.06 3.47
CA LEU A 160 -9.91 -19.58 3.04
C LEU A 160 -10.87 -19.74 4.23
N TRP A 161 -10.39 -20.27 5.35
CA TRP A 161 -11.16 -20.37 6.59
C TRP A 161 -11.65 -19.00 7.06
N ALA A 162 -10.81 -17.96 7.00
CA ALA A 162 -11.18 -16.61 7.39
C ALA A 162 -12.17 -15.98 6.39
N ALA A 163 -11.95 -16.18 5.08
CA ALA A 163 -12.85 -15.67 4.04
C ALA A 163 -14.26 -16.27 4.13
N GLU A 164 -14.36 -17.55 4.48
CA GLU A 164 -15.65 -18.24 4.70
C GLU A 164 -16.41 -17.67 5.91
N ARG A 165 -15.68 -17.25 6.96
CA ARG A 165 -16.26 -16.79 8.24
C ARG A 165 -16.35 -15.28 8.40
N ALA A 166 -15.61 -14.53 7.61
CA ALA A 166 -15.80 -13.09 7.51
C ALA A 166 -17.22 -12.78 7.00
N ARG A 167 -17.82 -11.72 7.50
CA ARG A 167 -19.17 -11.31 7.05
C ARG A 167 -19.14 -10.79 5.61
N ALA A 168 -18.08 -10.10 5.23
CA ALA A 168 -17.82 -9.67 3.87
C ALA A 168 -16.30 -9.57 3.63
N VAL A 169 -15.92 -9.58 2.37
CA VAL A 169 -14.55 -9.40 1.91
C VAL A 169 -14.48 -8.19 1.00
N ILE A 170 -13.48 -7.33 1.21
CA ILE A 170 -13.15 -6.24 0.31
C ILE A 170 -11.84 -6.58 -0.40
N THR A 171 -11.73 -6.27 -1.69
CA THR A 171 -10.47 -6.29 -2.44
C THR A 171 -10.16 -4.90 -2.99
N VAL A 172 -8.89 -4.52 -3.03
CA VAL A 172 -8.49 -3.19 -3.54
C VAL A 172 -8.43 -3.10 -5.06
N CYS A 173 -8.75 -4.18 -5.78
CA CYS A 173 -8.88 -4.23 -7.24
C CYS A 173 -9.65 -5.48 -7.68
N ASN A 174 -10.11 -5.50 -8.93
CA ASN A 174 -10.79 -6.67 -9.49
C ASN A 174 -9.84 -7.86 -9.65
N TYR A 175 -8.58 -7.62 -10.01
CA TYR A 175 -7.58 -8.69 -10.07
C TYR A 175 -7.50 -9.51 -8.77
N LEU A 176 -7.50 -8.85 -7.60
CA LEU A 176 -7.50 -9.57 -6.32
C LEU A 176 -8.81 -10.30 -6.05
N LYS A 177 -9.95 -9.77 -6.52
CA LYS A 177 -11.22 -10.50 -6.49
C LYS A 177 -11.12 -11.78 -7.30
N ASP A 178 -10.62 -11.71 -8.52
CA ASP A 178 -10.47 -12.87 -9.41
C ASP A 178 -9.51 -13.91 -8.81
N GLU A 179 -8.42 -13.47 -8.17
CA GLU A 179 -7.50 -14.37 -7.46
C GLU A 179 -8.20 -15.07 -6.29
N MET A 180 -8.99 -14.36 -5.49
CA MET A 180 -9.74 -14.96 -4.38
C MET A 180 -10.80 -15.94 -4.87
N VAL A 181 -11.48 -15.63 -5.98
CA VAL A 181 -12.42 -16.56 -6.62
C VAL A 181 -11.70 -17.83 -7.10
N ARG A 182 -10.53 -17.72 -7.72
CA ARG A 182 -9.68 -18.87 -8.10
C ARG A 182 -9.23 -19.69 -6.91
N LEU A 183 -9.07 -19.07 -5.75
CA LEU A 183 -8.77 -19.78 -4.50
C LEU A 183 -9.97 -20.51 -3.92
N GLY A 184 -11.20 -20.25 -4.40
CA GLY A 184 -12.44 -20.90 -3.98
C GLY A 184 -13.38 -20.03 -3.13
N VAL A 185 -13.13 -18.73 -3.01
CA VAL A 185 -14.03 -17.80 -2.31
C VAL A 185 -15.16 -17.38 -3.25
N SER A 186 -16.43 -17.41 -2.78
CA SER A 186 -17.60 -16.98 -3.57
C SER A 186 -17.49 -15.53 -4.00
N ALA A 187 -17.71 -15.25 -5.29
CA ALA A 187 -17.63 -13.92 -5.88
C ALA A 187 -18.61 -12.90 -5.25
N GLU A 188 -19.77 -13.39 -4.78
CA GLU A 188 -20.82 -12.57 -4.15
C GLU A 188 -20.38 -11.99 -2.79
N ARG A 189 -19.45 -12.64 -2.11
CA ARG A 189 -18.90 -12.20 -0.84
C ARG A 189 -17.81 -11.14 -0.98
N ILE A 190 -17.35 -10.85 -2.22
CA ILE A 190 -16.21 -10.01 -2.49
C ILE A 190 -16.64 -8.73 -3.20
N THR A 191 -16.43 -7.60 -2.53
CA THR A 191 -16.68 -6.26 -3.06
C THR A 191 -15.36 -5.57 -3.40
N PRO A 192 -15.06 -5.28 -4.67
CA PRO A 192 -13.90 -4.48 -5.03
C PRO A 192 -14.13 -3.01 -4.67
N LEU A 193 -13.30 -2.48 -3.76
CA LEU A 193 -13.27 -1.07 -3.37
C LEU A 193 -11.84 -0.57 -3.47
N ARG A 194 -11.51 0.13 -4.56
CA ARG A 194 -10.17 0.61 -4.91
C ARG A 194 -9.69 1.65 -3.90
N ASN A 195 -8.36 1.75 -3.70
CA ASN A 195 -7.86 2.93 -2.99
C ASN A 195 -7.98 4.16 -3.89
N GLY A 196 -8.37 5.27 -3.30
CA GLY A 196 -8.32 6.57 -3.94
C GLY A 196 -6.95 7.23 -3.83
N VAL A 197 -6.82 8.41 -4.42
CA VAL A 197 -5.68 9.31 -4.27
C VAL A 197 -6.13 10.59 -3.54
N ASP A 198 -5.27 11.11 -2.69
CA ASP A 198 -5.48 12.39 -1.99
C ASP A 198 -5.23 13.55 -2.95
N LEU A 199 -6.29 14.06 -3.55
CA LEU A 199 -6.25 15.09 -4.59
C LEU A 199 -5.94 16.51 -4.05
N GLU A 200 -6.02 16.70 -2.74
CA GLU A 200 -5.63 17.96 -2.08
C GLU A 200 -4.12 17.96 -1.77
N ARG A 201 -3.59 16.82 -1.40
CA ARG A 201 -2.15 16.63 -1.15
C ARG A 201 -1.35 16.55 -2.43
N PHE A 202 -1.79 15.72 -3.38
CA PHE A 202 -1.13 15.50 -4.65
C PHE A 202 -1.72 16.43 -5.72
N VAL A 203 -1.19 17.64 -5.77
CA VAL A 203 -1.54 18.68 -6.76
C VAL A 203 -0.32 19.02 -7.59
N PRO A 204 -0.47 19.37 -8.88
CA PRO A 204 0.63 19.86 -9.70
C PRO A 204 1.26 21.10 -9.06
N MET A 205 2.59 21.16 -9.07
CA MET A 205 3.36 22.34 -8.67
C MET A 205 3.89 23.07 -9.90
N GLU A 206 4.36 24.32 -9.72
CA GLU A 206 5.07 25.01 -10.78
C GLU A 206 6.36 24.24 -11.12
N ARG A 207 6.33 23.59 -12.28
CA ARG A 207 7.30 22.58 -12.66
C ARG A 207 8.72 23.13 -12.83
N ASN A 208 8.85 24.30 -13.48
CA ASN A 208 10.17 24.85 -13.77
C ASN A 208 10.90 25.27 -12.50
N ALA A 209 10.19 25.85 -11.53
CA ALA A 209 10.76 26.20 -10.22
C ALA A 209 11.23 24.95 -9.45
N VAL A 210 10.41 23.88 -9.44
CA VAL A 210 10.76 22.65 -8.76
C VAL A 210 11.94 21.95 -9.44
N ARG A 211 11.98 21.90 -10.77
CA ARG A 211 13.10 21.33 -11.53
C ARG A 211 14.40 22.08 -11.27
N ALA A 212 14.33 23.41 -11.28
CA ALA A 212 15.49 24.25 -10.97
C ALA A 212 16.02 23.99 -9.55
N ALA A 213 15.12 23.87 -8.56
CA ALA A 213 15.49 23.56 -7.17
C ALA A 213 16.16 22.18 -7.01
N PHE A 214 15.78 21.19 -7.87
CA PHE A 214 16.39 19.87 -7.87
C PHE A 214 17.59 19.71 -8.81
N GLY A 215 17.88 20.70 -9.67
CA GLY A 215 18.91 20.59 -10.71
C GLY A 215 18.55 19.55 -11.78
N PHE A 216 17.27 19.50 -12.20
CA PHE A 216 16.81 18.58 -13.24
C PHE A 216 16.87 19.28 -14.62
N ASP A 217 18.00 19.13 -15.31
CA ASP A 217 18.24 19.82 -16.57
C ASP A 217 17.75 19.06 -17.81
N GLY A 218 17.68 17.72 -17.71
CA GLY A 218 17.28 16.82 -18.83
C GLY A 218 16.02 16.04 -18.55
N PHE A 219 15.69 15.11 -19.45
CA PHE A 219 14.55 14.21 -19.28
C PHE A 219 14.76 13.28 -18.09
N THR A 220 13.87 13.37 -17.10
CA THR A 220 14.04 12.74 -15.79
C THR A 220 12.94 11.73 -15.53
N LEU A 221 13.35 10.48 -15.31
CA LEU A 221 12.49 9.41 -14.79
C LEU A 221 12.48 9.46 -13.26
N LEU A 222 11.35 9.14 -12.67
CA LEU A 222 11.18 8.97 -11.23
C LEU A 222 10.77 7.54 -10.91
N SER A 223 11.39 6.90 -9.93
CA SER A 223 10.98 5.59 -9.42
C SER A 223 10.80 5.69 -7.91
N VAL A 224 9.58 5.44 -7.42
CA VAL A 224 9.20 5.62 -5.99
C VAL A 224 8.78 4.29 -5.39
N GLY A 225 9.38 3.92 -4.27
CA GLY A 225 8.99 2.72 -3.52
C GLY A 225 10.08 2.18 -2.62
N GLN A 226 9.78 1.11 -1.90
CA GLN A 226 10.79 0.40 -1.11
C GLN A 226 11.88 -0.17 -2.03
N LEU A 227 13.14 -0.09 -1.60
CA LEU A 227 14.27 -0.64 -2.35
C LEU A 227 14.40 -2.15 -2.07
N VAL A 228 13.53 -2.91 -2.77
CA VAL A 228 13.44 -4.38 -2.69
C VAL A 228 13.29 -4.96 -4.10
N PRO A 229 13.71 -6.22 -4.34
CA PRO A 229 13.84 -6.79 -5.69
C PRO A 229 12.55 -6.74 -6.51
N HIS A 230 11.39 -6.95 -5.88
CA HIS A 230 10.13 -7.00 -6.60
C HIS A 230 9.64 -5.65 -7.11
N LYS A 231 10.19 -4.51 -6.65
CA LYS A 231 9.83 -3.16 -7.13
C LYS A 231 10.49 -2.79 -8.46
N GLY A 232 11.55 -3.50 -8.87
CA GLY A 232 12.13 -3.38 -10.21
C GLY A 232 12.91 -2.09 -10.46
N HIS A 233 13.46 -1.45 -9.41
CA HIS A 233 14.36 -0.29 -9.58
C HIS A 233 15.59 -0.64 -10.44
N ASP A 234 16.06 -1.88 -10.38
CA ASP A 234 17.15 -2.40 -11.19
C ASP A 234 16.81 -2.39 -12.70
N LEU A 235 15.55 -2.64 -13.07
CA LEU A 235 15.13 -2.56 -14.48
C LEU A 235 15.15 -1.11 -14.99
N ALA A 236 14.76 -0.14 -14.15
CA ALA A 236 14.85 1.27 -14.49
C ALA A 236 16.32 1.70 -14.68
N ILE A 237 17.24 1.25 -13.82
CA ILE A 237 18.69 1.51 -13.94
C ILE A 237 19.24 0.86 -15.23
N LYS A 238 18.92 -0.40 -15.50
CA LYS A 238 19.34 -1.10 -16.73
C LYS A 238 18.83 -0.41 -17.99
N ALA A 239 17.59 0.10 -17.98
CA ALA A 239 17.03 0.81 -19.14
C ALA A 239 17.80 2.09 -19.50
N LEU A 240 18.52 2.72 -18.55
CA LEU A 240 19.36 3.90 -18.82
C LEU A 240 20.53 3.59 -19.79
N THR A 241 20.99 2.35 -19.90
CA THR A 241 22.01 1.97 -20.88
C THR A 241 21.51 2.14 -22.31
N LEU A 242 20.17 2.03 -22.49
CA LEU A 242 19.46 2.17 -23.77
C LEU A 242 18.91 3.60 -24.00
N LEU A 243 19.00 4.47 -22.99
CA LEU A 243 18.46 5.84 -22.95
C LEU A 243 19.61 6.80 -22.58
N LYS A 244 20.36 7.30 -23.60
CA LYS A 244 21.63 8.01 -23.35
C LYS A 244 21.50 9.37 -22.65
N ASP A 245 20.39 10.06 -22.84
CA ASP A 245 20.13 11.44 -22.40
C ASP A 245 18.96 11.52 -21.39
N VAL A 246 18.81 10.44 -20.60
CA VAL A 246 17.77 10.31 -19.58
C VAL A 246 18.45 10.09 -18.23
N SER A 247 17.95 10.80 -17.20
CA SER A 247 18.33 10.61 -15.79
C SER A 247 17.24 9.88 -15.02
N LEU A 248 17.61 9.25 -13.92
CA LEU A 248 16.70 8.52 -13.03
C LEU A 248 16.87 9.01 -11.60
N VAL A 249 15.78 9.38 -10.96
CA VAL A 249 15.72 9.63 -9.51
C VAL A 249 14.97 8.48 -8.86
N VAL A 250 15.61 7.85 -7.87
CA VAL A 250 15.04 6.76 -7.08
C VAL A 250 14.73 7.28 -5.68
N VAL A 251 13.47 7.24 -5.29
CA VAL A 251 12.98 7.67 -3.97
C VAL A 251 12.53 6.46 -3.18
N GLY A 252 13.12 6.28 -2.00
CA GLY A 252 12.78 5.20 -1.08
C GLY A 252 13.96 4.71 -0.27
N GLN A 253 13.73 3.70 0.55
CA GLN A 253 14.73 3.01 1.33
C GLN A 253 14.49 1.50 1.33
N GLY A 254 15.51 0.72 1.54
CA GLY A 254 15.40 -0.73 1.61
C GLY A 254 16.74 -1.45 1.51
N PRO A 255 16.74 -2.77 1.68
CA PRO A 255 17.98 -3.57 1.70
C PRO A 255 18.74 -3.57 0.37
N ASP A 256 18.08 -3.27 -0.75
CA ASP A 256 18.69 -3.30 -2.08
C ASP A 256 19.48 -2.04 -2.42
N GLN A 257 19.52 -1.01 -1.57
CA GLN A 257 20.14 0.28 -1.91
C GLN A 257 21.55 0.09 -2.44
N ARG A 258 22.41 -0.56 -1.67
CA ARG A 258 23.82 -0.78 -2.05
C ARG A 258 23.94 -1.55 -3.37
N ARG A 259 23.14 -2.60 -3.56
CA ARG A 259 23.11 -3.40 -4.80
C ARG A 259 22.71 -2.55 -6.01
N LEU A 260 21.77 -1.62 -5.85
CA LEU A 260 21.34 -0.73 -6.93
C LEU A 260 22.39 0.32 -7.29
N GLU A 261 23.12 0.85 -6.30
CA GLU A 261 24.25 1.76 -6.49
C GLU A 261 25.42 1.06 -7.21
N GLU A 262 25.79 -0.16 -6.78
CA GLU A 262 26.78 -1.01 -7.42
C GLU A 262 26.39 -1.32 -8.88
N LEU A 263 25.14 -1.69 -9.14
CA LEU A 263 24.62 -1.92 -10.49
C LEU A 263 24.74 -0.69 -11.40
N ALA A 264 24.46 0.50 -10.89
CA ALA A 264 24.58 1.74 -11.66
C ALA A 264 26.05 2.03 -12.05
N LEU A 265 27.00 1.72 -11.16
CA LEU A 265 28.44 1.82 -11.42
C LEU A 265 28.89 0.81 -12.47
N GLU A 266 28.54 -0.47 -12.32
CA GLU A 266 28.87 -1.55 -13.25
C GLU A 266 28.39 -1.27 -14.68
N LEU A 267 27.18 -0.67 -14.80
CA LEU A 267 26.60 -0.32 -16.10
C LEU A 267 27.09 1.04 -16.67
N GLY A 268 27.96 1.76 -15.95
CA GLY A 268 28.46 3.06 -16.37
C GLY A 268 27.41 4.17 -16.44
N VAL A 269 26.34 4.06 -15.63
CA VAL A 269 25.24 5.04 -15.62
C VAL A 269 25.09 5.77 -14.28
N ALA A 270 26.00 5.58 -13.35
CA ALA A 270 25.92 6.14 -11.99
C ALA A 270 25.78 7.66 -11.95
N ASN A 271 26.40 8.39 -12.90
CA ASN A 271 26.29 9.84 -13.03
C ASN A 271 24.89 10.32 -13.45
N ARG A 272 24.02 9.42 -13.89
CA ARG A 272 22.62 9.69 -14.29
C ARG A 272 21.58 9.09 -13.32
N VAL A 273 22.03 8.43 -12.25
CA VAL A 273 21.16 7.85 -11.20
C VAL A 273 21.36 8.62 -9.91
N ARG A 274 20.27 9.19 -9.39
CA ARG A 274 20.25 9.85 -8.09
C ARG A 274 19.42 9.04 -7.10
N MET A 275 20.05 8.53 -6.06
CA MET A 275 19.36 7.92 -4.91
C MET A 275 18.97 9.03 -3.94
N ALA A 276 17.67 9.38 -3.89
CA ALA A 276 17.16 10.47 -3.05
C ALA A 276 16.92 10.06 -1.58
N GLY A 277 16.99 8.76 -1.29
CA GLY A 277 16.66 8.24 0.04
C GLY A 277 15.16 8.26 0.35
N PRO A 278 14.78 8.06 1.62
CA PRO A 278 13.39 8.14 2.06
C PRO A 278 12.90 9.59 2.06
N VAL A 279 11.74 9.82 1.47
CA VAL A 279 11.08 11.14 1.38
C VAL A 279 9.73 11.05 2.09
N PRO A 280 9.39 12.03 2.96
CA PRO A 280 8.05 12.11 3.54
C PRO A 280 6.96 12.22 2.47
N GLN A 281 5.80 11.59 2.71
CA GLN A 281 4.70 11.60 1.73
C GLN A 281 4.27 13.04 1.36
N THR A 282 4.36 13.97 2.29
CA THR A 282 4.06 15.41 2.07
C THR A 282 4.96 16.08 1.05
N GLU A 283 6.16 15.57 0.84
CA GLU A 283 7.16 16.11 -0.09
C GLU A 283 7.18 15.39 -1.44
N LEU A 284 6.57 14.19 -1.54
CA LEU A 284 6.57 13.40 -2.77
C LEU A 284 5.95 14.14 -3.96
N ARG A 285 4.95 15.01 -3.72
CA ARG A 285 4.36 15.83 -4.78
C ARG A 285 5.38 16.67 -5.55
N THR A 286 6.45 17.08 -4.88
CA THR A 286 7.54 17.86 -5.49
C THR A 286 8.30 17.02 -6.51
N TYR A 287 8.65 15.76 -6.13
CA TYR A 287 9.30 14.82 -7.02
C TYR A 287 8.42 14.42 -8.20
N TYR A 288 7.14 14.11 -7.94
CA TYR A 288 6.19 13.80 -9.01
C TYR A 288 6.03 14.97 -9.98
N SER A 289 5.88 16.21 -9.48
CA SER A 289 5.70 17.40 -10.34
C SER A 289 6.94 17.70 -11.19
N ALA A 290 8.15 17.45 -10.66
CA ALA A 290 9.42 17.70 -11.34
C ALA A 290 9.72 16.69 -12.45
N ALA A 291 9.32 15.44 -12.29
CA ALA A 291 9.62 14.36 -13.22
C ALA A 291 8.91 14.51 -14.56
N ASP A 292 9.49 13.92 -15.60
CA ASP A 292 8.87 13.78 -16.92
C ASP A 292 7.95 12.56 -16.97
N LEU A 293 8.40 11.45 -16.41
CA LEU A 293 7.66 10.20 -16.31
C LEU A 293 7.94 9.54 -14.95
N MET A 294 6.95 8.87 -14.39
CA MET A 294 7.15 7.96 -13.26
C MET A 294 7.20 6.52 -13.77
N VAL A 295 8.16 5.74 -13.28
CA VAL A 295 8.39 4.34 -13.68
C VAL A 295 8.13 3.41 -12.50
N LEU A 296 7.28 2.39 -12.70
CA LEU A 296 7.04 1.31 -11.75
C LEU A 296 7.19 -0.04 -12.45
N ALA A 297 8.38 -0.64 -12.35
CA ALA A 297 8.70 -1.92 -12.99
C ALA A 297 8.51 -3.13 -12.04
N SER A 298 7.51 -3.09 -11.18
CA SER A 298 7.25 -4.11 -10.18
C SER A 298 6.90 -5.47 -10.80
N SER A 299 7.27 -6.56 -10.14
CA SER A 299 6.86 -7.92 -10.52
C SER A 299 5.53 -8.34 -9.91
N ARG A 300 5.05 -7.62 -8.90
CA ARG A 300 3.75 -7.81 -8.24
C ARG A 300 3.31 -6.54 -7.53
N GLU A 301 2.03 -6.26 -7.56
CA GLU A 301 1.37 -5.18 -6.82
C GLU A 301 -0.01 -5.65 -6.32
N GLY A 302 -0.56 -4.99 -5.31
CA GLY A 302 -2.00 -5.06 -5.04
C GLY A 302 -2.69 -3.94 -5.81
N TRP A 303 -2.51 -2.72 -5.30
CA TRP A 303 -2.96 -1.48 -5.91
C TRP A 303 -1.83 -0.44 -5.78
N ALA A 304 -1.29 0.02 -6.89
CA ALA A 304 -0.10 0.86 -6.93
C ALA A 304 -0.46 2.35 -6.72
N ASN A 305 -0.65 2.78 -5.47
CA ASN A 305 -1.03 4.17 -5.12
C ASN A 305 -0.06 5.20 -5.71
N VAL A 306 1.24 4.92 -5.76
CA VAL A 306 2.27 5.82 -6.29
C VAL A 306 2.04 6.21 -7.76
N LEU A 307 1.36 5.37 -8.54
CA LEU A 307 0.97 5.70 -9.92
C LEU A 307 -0.12 6.77 -9.92
N LEU A 308 -1.13 6.63 -9.06
CA LEU A 308 -2.20 7.63 -8.90
C LEU A 308 -1.66 8.95 -8.34
N GLU A 309 -0.74 8.89 -7.38
CA GLU A 309 -0.08 10.06 -6.81
C GLU A 309 0.71 10.84 -7.88
N SER A 310 1.44 10.12 -8.74
CA SER A 310 2.16 10.71 -9.87
C SER A 310 1.22 11.38 -10.87
N MET A 311 0.17 10.67 -11.28
CA MET A 311 -0.83 11.19 -12.21
C MET A 311 -1.62 12.37 -11.62
N ALA A 312 -1.91 12.35 -10.33
CA ALA A 312 -2.52 13.47 -9.63
C ALA A 312 -1.65 14.72 -9.64
N CYS A 313 -0.32 14.58 -9.69
CA CYS A 313 0.62 15.68 -9.92
C CYS A 313 0.83 15.99 -11.42
N GLY A 314 0.04 15.41 -12.32
CA GLY A 314 0.12 15.62 -13.77
C GLY A 314 1.25 14.87 -14.46
N THR A 315 1.92 13.92 -13.81
CA THR A 315 3.05 13.18 -14.38
C THR A 315 2.61 11.80 -14.84
N PRO A 316 2.66 11.52 -16.16
CA PRO A 316 2.26 10.23 -16.72
C PRO A 316 3.22 9.11 -16.29
N VAL A 317 2.76 7.87 -16.40
CA VAL A 317 3.47 6.73 -15.84
C VAL A 317 3.82 5.68 -16.89
N VAL A 318 4.91 4.94 -16.62
CA VAL A 318 5.28 3.69 -17.28
C VAL A 318 5.26 2.60 -16.24
N ALA A 319 4.45 1.57 -16.44
CA ALA A 319 4.30 0.53 -15.44
C ALA A 319 4.23 -0.88 -16.04
N THR A 320 4.65 -1.89 -15.28
CA THR A 320 4.45 -3.29 -15.65
C THR A 320 2.97 -3.66 -15.58
N SER A 321 2.53 -4.50 -16.54
CA SER A 321 1.16 -5.03 -16.59
C SER A 321 1.01 -6.19 -15.59
N VAL A 322 1.01 -5.90 -14.28
CA VAL A 322 0.92 -6.91 -13.22
C VAL A 322 -0.21 -6.59 -12.25
N CYS A 323 -0.91 -7.62 -11.80
CA CYS A 323 -1.96 -7.52 -10.78
C CYS A 323 -2.96 -6.39 -11.08
N GLY A 324 -3.22 -5.49 -10.13
CA GLY A 324 -4.13 -4.36 -10.29
C GLY A 324 -3.60 -3.18 -11.12
N THR A 325 -2.35 -3.20 -11.58
CA THR A 325 -1.75 -2.09 -12.35
C THR A 325 -2.51 -1.76 -13.65
N PRO A 326 -3.01 -2.73 -14.43
CA PRO A 326 -3.83 -2.43 -15.62
C PRO A 326 -5.13 -1.67 -15.33
N GLU A 327 -5.69 -1.84 -14.12
CA GLU A 327 -6.88 -1.09 -13.70
C GLU A 327 -6.56 0.38 -13.37
N VAL A 328 -5.30 0.66 -13.00
CA VAL A 328 -4.81 2.01 -12.71
C VAL A 328 -4.38 2.73 -14.00
N VAL A 329 -3.71 2.02 -14.92
CA VAL A 329 -3.18 2.57 -16.17
C VAL A 329 -4.04 2.05 -17.35
N ALA A 330 -5.30 2.51 -17.41
CA ALA A 330 -6.31 1.99 -18.32
C ALA A 330 -6.62 2.94 -19.50
N ALA A 331 -5.91 4.06 -19.63
CA ALA A 331 -6.12 5.04 -20.71
C ALA A 331 -4.81 5.71 -21.13
N PRO A 332 -4.71 6.23 -22.36
CA PRO A 332 -3.50 6.90 -22.86
C PRO A 332 -3.05 8.09 -22.00
N GLU A 333 -3.99 8.80 -21.38
CA GLU A 333 -3.73 9.95 -20.50
C GLU A 333 -2.99 9.54 -19.21
N ALA A 334 -3.15 8.30 -18.78
CA ALA A 334 -2.42 7.76 -17.62
C ALA A 334 -0.94 7.52 -17.93
N GLY A 335 -0.65 7.11 -19.15
CA GLY A 335 0.68 6.70 -19.58
C GLY A 335 0.65 5.36 -20.33
N ARG A 336 1.58 4.45 -20.02
CA ARG A 336 1.72 3.20 -20.77
C ARG A 336 2.08 2.01 -19.88
N LEU A 337 1.47 0.87 -20.19
CA LEU A 337 1.90 -0.42 -19.66
C LEU A 337 3.04 -1.00 -20.51
N LEU A 338 3.98 -1.68 -19.86
CA LEU A 338 5.03 -2.44 -20.53
C LEU A 338 4.44 -3.69 -21.18
N ALA A 339 4.91 -4.01 -22.39
CA ALA A 339 4.59 -5.27 -23.05
C ALA A 339 5.20 -6.45 -22.26
N ASP A 340 6.48 -6.31 -21.90
CA ASP A 340 7.22 -7.29 -21.11
C ASP A 340 7.99 -6.58 -19.97
N ARG A 341 8.27 -7.30 -18.89
CA ARG A 341 9.04 -6.77 -17.77
C ARG A 341 10.55 -6.86 -18.06
N THR A 342 11.01 -6.10 -19.04
CA THR A 342 12.43 -6.02 -19.48
C THR A 342 12.92 -4.59 -19.57
N PRO A 343 14.25 -4.34 -19.49
CA PRO A 343 14.83 -3.01 -19.69
C PRO A 343 14.52 -2.46 -21.09
N GLU A 344 14.48 -3.32 -22.11
CA GLU A 344 14.21 -2.97 -23.52
C GLU A 344 12.78 -2.46 -23.68
N SER A 345 11.80 -3.19 -23.13
CA SER A 345 10.39 -2.79 -23.13
C SER A 345 10.18 -1.48 -22.40
N LEU A 346 10.87 -1.29 -21.25
CA LEU A 346 10.83 -0.04 -20.50
C LEU A 346 11.42 1.11 -21.31
N ALA A 347 12.60 0.94 -21.89
CA ALA A 347 13.23 1.97 -22.72
C ALA A 347 12.37 2.31 -23.96
N HIS A 348 11.70 1.32 -24.56
CA HIS A 348 10.77 1.53 -25.66
C HIS A 348 9.56 2.37 -25.23
N ALA A 349 8.91 2.01 -24.12
CA ALA A 349 7.78 2.76 -23.57
C ALA A 349 8.14 4.22 -23.23
N VAL A 350 9.32 4.43 -22.63
CA VAL A 350 9.85 5.79 -22.34
C VAL A 350 10.04 6.60 -23.63
N ARG A 351 10.63 6.01 -24.71
CA ARG A 351 10.80 6.71 -25.98
C ARG A 351 9.45 7.10 -26.60
N LEU A 352 8.46 6.20 -26.58
CA LEU A 352 7.13 6.48 -27.10
C LEU A 352 6.45 7.62 -26.34
N LEU A 353 6.48 7.62 -25.01
CA LEU A 353 5.89 8.69 -24.22
C LEU A 353 6.70 9.99 -24.30
N ARG A 354 8.01 9.94 -24.51
CA ARG A 354 8.82 11.14 -24.77
C ARG A 354 8.46 11.80 -26.09
N ALA A 355 8.17 11.01 -27.14
CA ALA A 355 7.76 11.51 -28.45
C ALA A 355 6.31 12.02 -28.46
N HIS A 356 5.43 11.37 -27.70
CA HIS A 356 3.99 11.65 -27.66
C HIS A 356 3.50 11.61 -26.21
N SER A 357 3.98 12.58 -25.39
CA SER A 357 3.56 12.69 -23.98
C SER A 357 2.12 13.18 -23.92
N PRO A 358 1.28 12.55 -23.07
CA PRO A 358 -0.03 13.12 -22.80
C PRO A 358 0.11 14.50 -22.15
N ASP A 359 -0.89 15.35 -22.36
CA ASP A 359 -0.98 16.61 -21.66
C ASP A 359 -1.08 16.37 -20.15
N ARG A 360 -0.27 17.09 -19.35
CA ARG A 360 -0.21 16.92 -17.91
C ARG A 360 -1.55 17.22 -17.21
N ALA A 361 -2.33 18.18 -17.76
CA ALA A 361 -3.65 18.46 -17.25
C ALA A 361 -4.64 17.30 -17.54
N ALA A 362 -4.51 16.65 -18.69
CA ALA A 362 -5.29 15.46 -19.02
C ALA A 362 -4.91 14.28 -18.10
N THR A 363 -3.63 14.09 -17.81
CA THR A 363 -3.15 13.08 -16.82
C THR A 363 -3.73 13.37 -15.42
N ARG A 364 -3.75 14.63 -15.00
CA ARG A 364 -4.38 15.04 -13.73
C ARG A 364 -5.87 14.72 -13.72
N ARG A 365 -6.62 15.13 -14.74
CA ARG A 365 -8.07 14.83 -14.85
C ARG A 365 -8.35 13.32 -14.85
N TYR A 366 -7.46 12.52 -15.41
CA TYR A 366 -7.58 11.07 -15.34
C TYR A 366 -7.48 10.57 -13.87
N ALA A 367 -6.51 11.06 -13.11
CA ALA A 367 -6.33 10.69 -11.70
C ALA A 367 -7.51 11.13 -10.82
N GLU A 368 -8.19 12.22 -11.13
CA GLU A 368 -9.36 12.73 -10.40
C GLU A 368 -10.53 11.74 -10.39
N ARG A 369 -10.57 10.80 -11.34
CA ARG A 369 -11.56 9.71 -11.38
C ARG A 369 -11.35 8.66 -10.27
N PHE A 370 -10.24 8.74 -9.54
CA PHE A 370 -9.85 7.85 -8.46
C PHE A 370 -9.86 8.56 -7.12
N ASP A 371 -10.83 9.43 -6.87
CA ASP A 371 -11.02 10.02 -5.55
C ASP A 371 -11.43 8.97 -4.50
N TRP A 372 -11.42 9.34 -3.23
CA TRP A 372 -11.83 8.45 -2.15
C TRP A 372 -13.35 8.33 -1.99
N GLY A 373 -14.15 9.20 -2.61
CA GLY A 373 -15.60 9.27 -2.42
C GLY A 373 -16.32 7.96 -2.70
N HIS A 374 -16.07 7.37 -3.88
CA HIS A 374 -16.66 6.08 -4.26
C HIS A 374 -16.28 4.95 -3.28
N THR A 375 -15.03 4.87 -2.88
CA THR A 375 -14.55 3.84 -1.95
C THR A 375 -15.13 4.02 -0.56
N THR A 376 -15.18 5.26 -0.08
CA THR A 376 -15.74 5.60 1.23
C THR A 376 -17.23 5.28 1.27
N GLN A 377 -17.99 5.67 0.25
CA GLN A 377 -19.42 5.38 0.17
C GLN A 377 -19.67 3.87 0.10
N GLY A 378 -18.96 3.16 -0.77
CA GLY A 378 -19.08 1.70 -0.89
C GLY A 378 -18.74 0.97 0.42
N GLN A 379 -17.78 1.48 1.20
CA GLN A 379 -17.43 0.93 2.51
C GLN A 379 -18.55 1.20 3.54
N LEU A 380 -19.12 2.41 3.57
CA LEU A 380 -20.26 2.74 4.42
C LEU A 380 -21.47 1.84 4.12
N ASP A 381 -21.79 1.67 2.86
CA ASP A 381 -22.95 0.87 2.44
C ASP A 381 -22.76 -0.61 2.78
N LEU A 382 -21.55 -1.14 2.59
CA LEU A 382 -21.21 -2.51 2.99
C LEU A 382 -21.38 -2.70 4.50
N PHE A 383 -20.82 -1.81 5.33
CA PHE A 383 -20.96 -1.92 6.79
C PHE A 383 -22.41 -1.79 7.24
N ARG A 384 -23.20 -0.87 6.68
CA ARG A 384 -24.63 -0.77 6.99
C ARG A 384 -25.38 -2.05 6.66
N HIS A 385 -25.14 -2.60 5.46
CA HIS A 385 -25.77 -3.84 5.03
C HIS A 385 -25.51 -5.01 6.00
N ILE A 386 -24.23 -5.24 6.35
CA ILE A 386 -23.87 -6.36 7.25
C ILE A 386 -24.39 -6.18 8.68
N LEU A 387 -24.60 -4.93 9.13
CA LEU A 387 -25.13 -4.65 10.47
C LEU A 387 -26.65 -4.80 10.51
N MET A 388 -27.39 -4.44 9.44
CA MET A 388 -28.84 -4.63 9.33
C MET A 388 -29.26 -6.11 9.33
N GLU A 389 -28.50 -6.96 8.67
CA GLU A 389 -28.78 -8.41 8.61
C GLU A 389 -28.50 -9.15 9.94
N ARG A 390 -27.99 -8.47 10.94
CA ARG A 390 -27.76 -8.99 12.29
C ARG A 390 -28.94 -8.70 13.23
N SER A 391 -29.80 -7.70 12.88
CA SER A 391 -31.00 -7.32 13.62
C SER A 391 -32.16 -8.24 13.29
#